data_86509e87c8f8be75b3e8fdee45f7a742
#
_entry.id   86509e87c8f8be75b3e8fdee45f7a742
#
_cell.length_a   1.000
_cell.length_b   1.000
_cell.length_c   1.000
_cell.angle_alpha   90.00
_cell.angle_beta   90.00
_cell.angle_gamma   90.00
#
_symmetry.space_group_name_H-M   'P 1'
#
loop_
_entity.id
_entity.type
_entity.pdbx_description
1 polymer ?
#
loop_
_entity_poly.entity_id
_entity_poly.type
_entity_poly.pdbx_seq_one_letter_code
_entity_poly.pdbx_strand_id
1 'polypeptide(L)'
;MALAEQADGIELDVRLVADQAIIIHDEDLDRTTNGLGAVTNLDQASWQQLDAGDGNPPPSLDQLLAMVAGQCRVNIELKCREAVAVVVRDIKQAIAAYGFRAEQLCVSAFDHHALVDLHKLLPGHPVAPLISACHLDYAACAEPFAAQAIHSHVETTNQAFVDDAHARGLDVRVYTVTREADLIRLYKLGVDAVFVNDVAWARGILSAL
;
A
#
# COMPACT_ATOMS: atom_id res chain seq x y z
N MET A 1 -7.55 -15.02 -0.69
CA MET A 1 -8.37 -14.54 -1.83
C MET A 1 -7.48 -13.96 -2.91
N ALA A 2 -6.88 -12.79 -2.78
CA ALA A 2 -6.12 -12.13 -3.85
C ALA A 2 -5.06 -13.00 -4.56
N LEU A 3 -4.25 -13.77 -3.80
CA LEU A 3 -3.28 -14.71 -4.40
C LEU A 3 -3.95 -15.83 -5.21
N ALA A 4 -5.09 -16.36 -4.75
CA ALA A 4 -5.82 -17.39 -5.48
C ALA A 4 -6.46 -16.85 -6.78
N GLU A 5 -6.76 -15.57 -6.82
CA GLU A 5 -7.27 -14.85 -7.99
C GLU A 5 -6.15 -14.29 -8.88
N GLN A 6 -4.91 -14.67 -8.57
CA GLN A 6 -3.70 -14.27 -9.33
C GLN A 6 -3.52 -12.75 -9.42
N ALA A 7 -3.79 -12.01 -8.31
CA ALA A 7 -3.44 -10.61 -8.23
C ALA A 7 -1.94 -10.42 -8.50
N ASP A 8 -1.57 -9.37 -9.25
CA ASP A 8 -0.16 -9.03 -9.50
C ASP A 8 0.55 -8.53 -8.23
N GLY A 9 -0.25 -8.02 -7.28
CA GLY A 9 0.17 -7.59 -5.96
C GLY A 9 -1.00 -7.46 -5.00
N ILE A 10 -0.67 -7.29 -3.73
CA ILE A 10 -1.62 -6.97 -2.66
C ILE A 10 -1.21 -5.64 -2.03
N GLU A 11 -2.20 -4.92 -1.55
CA GLU A 11 -2.02 -3.69 -0.79
C GLU A 11 -2.52 -3.90 0.62
N LEU A 12 -1.89 -3.25 1.59
CA LEU A 12 -2.25 -3.30 3.00
C LEU A 12 -1.82 -2.05 3.74
N ASP A 13 -2.56 -1.73 4.78
CA ASP A 13 -2.34 -0.58 5.65
C ASP A 13 -1.69 -0.98 6.96
N VAL A 14 -0.67 -0.26 7.41
CA VAL A 14 0.01 -0.56 8.67
C VAL A 14 -0.02 0.61 9.64
N ARG A 15 -0.24 0.27 10.92
CA ARG A 15 -0.08 1.17 12.06
C ARG A 15 0.88 0.55 13.09
N LEU A 16 1.51 1.40 13.89
CA LEU A 16 2.37 0.94 14.98
C LEU A 16 1.54 0.60 16.22
N VAL A 17 1.71 -0.61 16.72
CA VAL A 17 1.17 -1.09 17.99
C VAL A 17 2.26 -1.87 18.73
N ALA A 18 2.62 -1.44 19.93
CA ALA A 18 3.57 -2.16 20.80
C ALA A 18 4.83 -2.65 20.07
N ASP A 19 5.50 -1.79 19.33
CA ASP A 19 6.70 -2.09 18.54
C ASP A 19 6.50 -3.11 17.39
N GLN A 20 5.26 -3.27 16.91
CA GLN A 20 4.90 -4.08 15.76
C GLN A 20 4.14 -3.26 14.71
N ALA A 21 4.38 -3.52 13.43
CA ALA A 21 3.56 -3.02 12.34
C ALA A 21 2.34 -3.95 12.20
N ILE A 22 1.16 -3.46 12.62
CA ILE A 22 -0.09 -4.21 12.58
C ILE A 22 -0.89 -3.80 11.36
N ILE A 23 -1.49 -4.78 10.68
CA ILE A 23 -2.31 -4.52 9.49
C ILE A 23 -3.70 -4.09 9.93
N ILE A 24 -3.92 -2.78 9.90
CA ILE A 24 -5.20 -2.16 10.20
C ILE A 24 -5.28 -0.78 9.54
N HIS A 25 -6.38 -0.49 8.86
CA HIS A 25 -6.60 0.78 8.16
C HIS A 25 -6.92 1.92 9.12
N ASP A 26 -7.95 1.76 9.95
CA ASP A 26 -8.54 2.82 10.74
C ASP A 26 -7.67 3.21 11.95
N GLU A 27 -7.89 4.41 12.47
CA GLU A 27 -7.31 4.84 13.74
C GLU A 27 -7.98 4.17 14.93
N ASP A 28 -9.26 3.81 14.76
CA ASP A 28 -10.07 3.15 15.79
C ASP A 28 -10.35 1.70 15.41
N LEU A 29 -10.56 0.87 16.45
CA LEU A 29 -10.78 -0.57 16.35
C LEU A 29 -12.20 -0.94 15.90
N ASP A 30 -13.15 -0.04 16.10
CA ASP A 30 -14.59 -0.26 16.16
C ASP A 30 -15.20 -0.88 14.90
N ARG A 31 -14.65 -0.57 13.72
CA ARG A 31 -15.23 -1.00 12.44
C ARG A 31 -14.82 -2.40 12.03
N THR A 32 -13.60 -2.80 12.34
CA THR A 32 -12.99 -4.03 11.77
C THR A 32 -12.57 -5.04 12.81
N THR A 33 -12.82 -4.76 14.09
CA THR A 33 -12.53 -5.68 15.19
C THR A 33 -13.67 -5.68 16.22
N ASN A 34 -13.58 -6.59 17.21
CA ASN A 34 -14.45 -6.56 18.39
C ASN A 34 -13.98 -5.57 19.48
N GLY A 35 -12.89 -4.86 19.25
CA GLY A 35 -12.35 -3.84 20.15
C GLY A 35 -13.03 -2.49 19.99
N LEU A 36 -12.74 -1.56 20.91
CA LEU A 36 -13.24 -0.21 20.90
C LEU A 36 -12.12 0.81 21.16
N GLY A 37 -12.18 1.97 20.50
CA GLY A 37 -11.28 3.10 20.69
C GLY A 37 -9.98 2.98 19.89
N ALA A 38 -9.04 3.87 20.18
CA ALA A 38 -7.87 4.09 19.36
C ALA A 38 -6.87 2.91 19.38
N VAL A 39 -6.40 2.53 18.20
CA VAL A 39 -5.36 1.50 17.97
C VAL A 39 -4.07 1.81 18.77
N THR A 40 -3.74 3.10 18.93
CA THR A 40 -2.55 3.54 19.67
C THR A 40 -2.59 3.23 21.17
N ASN A 41 -3.76 2.92 21.72
CA ASN A 41 -3.92 2.55 23.13
C ASN A 41 -3.66 1.06 23.41
N LEU A 42 -3.43 0.26 22.37
CA LEU A 42 -3.19 -1.17 22.51
C LEU A 42 -1.74 -1.44 22.97
N ASP A 43 -1.61 -2.37 23.91
CA ASP A 43 -0.39 -3.11 24.14
C ASP A 43 -0.43 -4.48 23.39
N GLN A 44 0.67 -5.20 23.45
CA GLN A 44 0.77 -6.49 22.76
C GLN A 44 -0.26 -7.50 23.25
N ALA A 45 -0.56 -7.53 24.55
CA ALA A 45 -1.49 -8.50 25.12
C ALA A 45 -2.93 -8.20 24.68
N SER A 46 -3.32 -6.93 24.69
CA SER A 46 -4.63 -6.46 24.25
C SER A 46 -4.84 -6.68 22.75
N TRP A 47 -3.82 -6.39 21.92
CA TRP A 47 -3.89 -6.65 20.48
C TRP A 47 -4.12 -8.11 20.16
N GLN A 48 -3.41 -9.04 20.84
CA GLN A 48 -3.55 -10.50 20.61
C GLN A 48 -4.92 -11.06 21.01
N GLN A 49 -5.72 -10.32 21.78
CA GLN A 49 -7.07 -10.70 22.19
C GLN A 49 -8.17 -10.14 21.29
N LEU A 50 -7.81 -9.30 20.32
CA LEU A 50 -8.78 -8.78 19.34
C LEU A 50 -9.26 -9.91 18.42
N ASP A 51 -10.48 -9.73 17.94
CA ASP A 51 -11.05 -10.51 16.84
C ASP A 51 -11.32 -9.58 15.67
N ALA A 52 -10.54 -9.74 14.61
CA ALA A 52 -10.71 -9.06 13.33
C ALA A 52 -11.39 -9.95 12.28
N GLY A 53 -11.88 -11.11 12.73
CA GLY A 53 -12.58 -12.10 11.93
C GLY A 53 -12.13 -13.51 12.26
N ASP A 54 -13.09 -14.43 12.35
CA ASP A 54 -12.87 -15.86 12.61
C ASP A 54 -12.06 -16.16 13.89
N GLY A 55 -12.13 -15.29 14.90
CA GLY A 55 -11.41 -15.42 16.17
C GLY A 55 -9.91 -15.08 16.08
N ASN A 56 -9.48 -14.39 15.03
CA ASN A 56 -8.08 -14.04 14.84
C ASN A 56 -7.86 -12.52 15.04
N PRO A 57 -6.75 -12.12 15.69
CA PRO A 57 -6.37 -10.70 15.74
C PRO A 57 -5.91 -10.19 14.37
N PRO A 58 -5.90 -8.86 14.16
CA PRO A 58 -5.25 -8.27 13.00
C PRO A 58 -3.80 -8.78 12.91
N PRO A 59 -3.34 -9.32 11.76
CA PRO A 59 -1.99 -9.86 11.66
C PRO A 59 -0.94 -8.75 11.71
N SER A 60 0.29 -9.10 12.10
CA SER A 60 1.44 -8.22 11.89
C SER A 60 1.91 -8.26 10.44
N LEU A 61 2.64 -7.22 10.02
CA LEU A 61 3.27 -7.17 8.70
C LEU A 61 4.21 -8.35 8.49
N ASP A 62 5.05 -8.69 9.49
CA ASP A 62 5.97 -9.82 9.43
C ASP A 62 5.25 -11.16 9.20
N GLN A 63 4.13 -11.40 9.89
CA GLN A 63 3.31 -12.59 9.69
C GLN A 63 2.74 -12.68 8.27
N LEU A 64 2.24 -11.57 7.73
CA LEU A 64 1.72 -11.54 6.38
C LEU A 64 2.83 -11.73 5.35
N LEU A 65 3.97 -11.06 5.51
CA LEU A 65 5.11 -11.24 4.59
C LEU A 65 5.63 -12.69 4.60
N ALA A 66 5.70 -13.33 5.77
CA ALA A 66 6.05 -14.74 5.87
C ALA A 66 5.03 -15.66 5.14
N MET A 67 3.73 -15.33 5.20
CA MET A 67 2.67 -16.08 4.51
C MET A 67 2.73 -15.88 2.99
N VAL A 68 2.96 -14.67 2.52
CA VAL A 68 3.05 -14.34 1.07
C VAL A 68 4.32 -14.93 0.44
N ALA A 69 5.42 -14.96 1.18
CA ALA A 69 6.68 -15.63 0.81
C ALA A 69 7.15 -15.33 -0.63
N GLY A 70 7.10 -14.06 -1.03
CA GLY A 70 7.58 -13.60 -2.34
C GLY A 70 6.70 -14.00 -3.54
N GLN A 71 5.51 -14.55 -3.32
CA GLN A 71 4.62 -15.02 -4.40
C GLN A 71 4.01 -13.89 -5.24
N CYS A 72 3.89 -12.68 -4.70
CA CYS A 72 3.41 -11.49 -5.42
C CYS A 72 4.12 -10.23 -4.92
N ARG A 73 3.81 -9.09 -5.53
CA ARG A 73 4.20 -7.77 -5.01
C ARG A 73 3.36 -7.42 -3.79
N VAL A 74 3.94 -6.63 -2.87
CA VAL A 74 3.22 -6.09 -1.71
C VAL A 74 3.44 -4.58 -1.65
N ASN A 75 2.35 -3.82 -1.61
CA ASN A 75 2.36 -2.41 -1.29
C ASN A 75 2.00 -2.23 0.19
N ILE A 76 2.86 -1.58 0.94
CA ILE A 76 2.72 -1.33 2.37
C ILE A 76 2.42 0.15 2.56
N GLU A 77 1.16 0.50 2.86
CA GLU A 77 0.80 1.88 3.16
C GLU A 77 1.05 2.20 4.63
N LEU A 78 1.88 3.20 4.88
CA LEU A 78 2.12 3.72 6.22
C LEU A 78 0.99 4.66 6.63
N LYS A 79 0.18 4.26 7.61
CA LYS A 79 -0.86 5.12 8.21
C LYS A 79 -0.34 6.01 9.33
N CYS A 80 0.88 5.76 9.81
CA CYS A 80 1.56 6.59 10.80
C CYS A 80 3.06 6.55 10.60
N ARG A 81 3.72 7.69 10.86
CA ARG A 81 5.15 7.87 10.65
C ARG A 81 5.99 7.03 11.62
N GLU A 82 5.49 6.80 12.80
CA GLU A 82 6.13 6.01 13.86
C GLU A 82 6.38 4.56 13.45
N ALA A 83 5.60 4.02 12.50
CA ALA A 83 5.76 2.66 12.00
C ALA A 83 6.99 2.47 11.10
N VAL A 84 7.63 3.53 10.60
CA VAL A 84 8.72 3.48 9.61
C VAL A 84 9.84 2.53 10.04
N ALA A 85 10.36 2.65 11.26
CA ALA A 85 11.49 1.84 11.72
C ALA A 85 11.16 0.36 11.78
N VAL A 86 9.95 0.03 12.21
CA VAL A 86 9.45 -1.35 12.31
C VAL A 86 9.21 -1.94 10.92
N VAL A 87 8.59 -1.17 10.01
CA VAL A 87 8.37 -1.59 8.62
C VAL A 87 9.71 -1.85 7.92
N VAL A 88 10.72 -1.00 8.12
CA VAL A 88 12.08 -1.23 7.59
C VAL A 88 12.68 -2.54 8.13
N ARG A 89 12.52 -2.84 9.42
CA ARG A 89 12.96 -4.11 10.01
C ARG A 89 12.27 -5.29 9.32
N ASP A 90 10.95 -5.24 9.18
CA ASP A 90 10.15 -6.33 8.63
C ASP A 90 10.44 -6.54 7.12
N ILE A 91 10.67 -5.47 6.36
CA ILE A 91 11.13 -5.55 4.96
C ILE A 91 12.49 -6.24 4.85
N LYS A 92 13.46 -5.86 5.70
CA LYS A 92 14.78 -6.51 5.71
C LYS A 92 14.67 -8.00 6.04
N GLN A 93 13.82 -8.36 6.99
CA GLN A 93 13.54 -9.76 7.34
C GLN A 93 12.90 -10.51 6.17
N ALA A 94 11.92 -9.91 5.49
CA ALA A 94 11.25 -10.54 4.35
C ALA A 94 12.21 -10.82 3.18
N ILE A 95 13.13 -9.90 2.89
CA ILE A 95 14.15 -10.09 1.85
C ILE A 95 15.15 -11.18 2.27
N ALA A 96 15.55 -11.19 3.53
CA ALA A 96 16.56 -12.14 4.02
C ALA A 96 16.03 -13.57 4.17
N ALA A 97 14.75 -13.75 4.56
CA ALA A 97 14.22 -15.03 5.01
C ALA A 97 12.97 -15.54 4.30
N TYR A 98 12.15 -14.64 3.68
CA TYR A 98 10.84 -15.03 3.13
C TYR A 98 10.80 -15.05 1.60
N GLY A 99 11.96 -14.94 0.94
CA GLY A 99 12.08 -15.08 -0.52
C GLY A 99 11.65 -13.85 -1.32
N PHE A 100 11.45 -12.71 -0.68
CA PHE A 100 11.18 -11.46 -1.40
C PHE A 100 12.44 -10.87 -2.01
N ARG A 101 12.29 -10.27 -3.19
CA ARG A 101 13.23 -9.29 -3.74
C ARG A 101 12.76 -7.88 -3.35
N ALA A 102 13.70 -6.93 -3.23
CA ALA A 102 13.39 -5.56 -2.83
C ALA A 102 12.30 -4.92 -3.73
N GLU A 103 12.34 -5.19 -5.04
CA GLU A 103 11.41 -4.62 -6.04
C GLU A 103 9.96 -5.14 -5.88
N GLN A 104 9.77 -6.19 -5.10
CA GLN A 104 8.44 -6.72 -4.81
C GLN A 104 7.75 -6.02 -3.64
N LEU A 105 8.52 -5.25 -2.85
CA LEU A 105 8.02 -4.55 -1.67
C LEU A 105 8.06 -3.04 -1.94
N CYS A 106 6.90 -2.40 -2.03
CA CYS A 106 6.79 -0.94 -2.18
C CYS A 106 6.21 -0.37 -0.89
N VAL A 107 6.74 0.77 -0.44
CA VAL A 107 6.17 1.49 0.70
C VAL A 107 5.53 2.77 0.20
N SER A 108 4.28 3.00 0.60
CA SER A 108 3.54 4.21 0.25
C SER A 108 3.04 4.95 1.48
N ALA A 109 2.81 6.24 1.36
CA ALA A 109 2.26 7.07 2.43
C ALA A 109 1.66 8.37 1.88
N PHE A 110 0.60 8.86 2.56
CA PHE A 110 0.12 10.24 2.42
C PHE A 110 1.00 11.23 3.20
N ASP A 111 1.58 10.80 4.33
CA ASP A 111 2.63 11.57 5.00
C ASP A 111 3.97 11.34 4.27
N HIS A 112 4.29 12.24 3.35
CA HIS A 112 5.54 12.16 2.60
C HIS A 112 6.78 12.29 3.47
N HIS A 113 6.69 12.85 4.70
CA HIS A 113 7.81 12.84 5.64
C HIS A 113 8.16 11.43 6.13
N ALA A 114 7.17 10.53 6.22
CA ALA A 114 7.42 9.12 6.52
C ALA A 114 8.28 8.46 5.43
N LEU A 115 8.05 8.79 4.15
CA LEU A 115 8.88 8.30 3.03
C LEU A 115 10.30 8.86 3.07
N VAL A 116 10.47 10.13 3.48
CA VAL A 116 11.82 10.71 3.72
C VAL A 116 12.57 9.94 4.80
N ASP A 117 11.90 9.61 5.91
CA ASP A 117 12.53 8.86 6.99
C ASP A 117 12.82 7.41 6.59
N LEU A 118 11.92 6.79 5.83
CA LEU A 118 12.17 5.46 5.25
C LEU A 118 13.39 5.48 4.32
N HIS A 119 13.49 6.46 3.43
CA HIS A 119 14.62 6.59 2.49
C HIS A 119 15.97 6.73 3.24
N LYS A 120 16.01 7.42 4.40
CA LYS A 120 17.21 7.49 5.23
C LYS A 120 17.63 6.15 5.83
N LEU A 121 16.64 5.31 6.23
CA LEU A 121 16.88 4.03 6.87
C LEU A 121 17.08 2.87 5.88
N LEU A 122 16.55 3.02 4.66
CA LEU A 122 16.60 2.03 3.61
C LEU A 122 16.76 2.72 2.23
N PRO A 123 17.96 3.28 1.93
CA PRO A 123 18.21 3.99 0.68
C PRO A 123 17.98 3.11 -0.55
N GLY A 124 17.31 3.67 -1.56
CA GLY A 124 17.04 2.99 -2.84
C GLY A 124 15.90 1.98 -2.81
N HIS A 125 15.23 1.81 -1.67
CA HIS A 125 14.04 0.95 -1.60
C HIS A 125 12.85 1.58 -2.34
N PRO A 126 12.01 0.77 -3.03
CA PRO A 126 10.83 1.25 -3.74
C PRO A 126 9.85 2.01 -2.83
N VAL A 127 9.55 3.25 -3.21
CA VAL A 127 8.55 4.07 -2.52
C VAL A 127 7.60 4.71 -3.53
N ALA A 128 6.38 5.00 -3.06
CA ALA A 128 5.36 5.70 -3.83
C ALA A 128 4.62 6.72 -2.94
N PRO A 129 4.77 8.02 -3.16
CA PRO A 129 3.91 9.00 -2.49
C PRO A 129 2.46 8.82 -2.92
N LEU A 130 1.55 8.89 -1.94
CA LEU A 130 0.10 8.93 -2.16
C LEU A 130 -0.37 10.38 -2.23
N ILE A 131 -1.26 10.67 -3.19
CA ILE A 131 -1.91 11.97 -3.31
C ILE A 131 -3.41 11.82 -3.57
N SER A 132 -4.23 12.66 -2.94
CA SER A 132 -5.68 12.69 -3.12
C SER A 132 -6.17 13.91 -3.90
N ALA A 133 -5.26 14.80 -4.31
CA ALA A 133 -5.55 15.99 -5.10
C ALA A 133 -4.66 16.02 -6.36
N CYS A 134 -5.14 16.64 -7.43
CA CYS A 134 -4.30 16.95 -8.59
C CYS A 134 -3.50 18.22 -8.28
N HIS A 135 -2.20 18.11 -8.05
CA HIS A 135 -1.32 19.21 -7.74
C HIS A 135 -1.05 20.07 -8.99
N LEU A 136 -0.69 21.34 -8.81
CA LEU A 136 -0.36 22.24 -9.92
C LEU A 136 0.86 21.80 -10.73
N ASP A 137 1.79 21.13 -10.06
CA ASP A 137 3.03 20.56 -10.60
C ASP A 137 2.94 19.04 -10.77
N TYR A 138 1.71 18.50 -10.81
CA TYR A 138 1.35 17.09 -11.03
C TYR A 138 2.14 16.12 -10.13
N ALA A 139 3.07 15.36 -10.70
CA ALA A 139 3.83 14.32 -10.00
C ALA A 139 5.17 14.79 -9.42
N ALA A 140 5.48 16.09 -9.45
CA ALA A 140 6.76 16.62 -8.97
C ALA A 140 7.03 16.31 -7.48
N CYS A 141 6.00 16.12 -6.68
CA CYS A 141 6.14 15.72 -5.27
C CYS A 141 6.84 14.39 -5.08
N ALA A 142 6.98 13.55 -6.12
CA ALA A 142 7.69 12.27 -6.06
C ALA A 142 9.22 12.39 -6.22
N GLU A 143 9.74 13.50 -6.76
CA GLU A 143 11.17 13.69 -7.03
C GLU A 143 12.08 13.57 -5.79
N PRO A 144 11.72 14.14 -4.61
CA PRO A 144 12.59 14.09 -3.44
C PRO A 144 12.92 12.69 -2.92
N PHE A 145 12.15 11.68 -3.33
CA PHE A 145 12.28 10.30 -2.83
C PHE A 145 12.98 9.38 -3.81
N ALA A 146 13.31 9.83 -5.02
CA ALA A 146 13.64 8.94 -6.13
C ALA A 146 12.59 7.83 -6.28
N ALA A 147 11.31 8.20 -6.15
CA ALA A 147 10.17 7.29 -6.19
C ALA A 147 10.13 6.54 -7.52
N GLN A 148 9.57 5.33 -7.51
CA GLN A 148 9.37 4.53 -8.72
C GLN A 148 7.93 4.58 -9.21
N ALA A 149 7.03 5.01 -8.34
CA ALA A 149 5.62 5.17 -8.66
C ALA A 149 5.03 6.35 -7.90
N ILE A 150 3.87 6.81 -8.36
CA ILE A 150 3.00 7.70 -7.62
C ILE A 150 1.61 7.10 -7.56
N HIS A 151 1.01 7.11 -6.36
CA HIS A 151 -0.35 6.61 -6.17
C HIS A 151 -1.33 7.77 -6.13
N SER A 152 -2.28 7.82 -7.05
CA SER A 152 -3.25 8.90 -7.17
C SER A 152 -4.69 8.42 -7.00
N HIS A 153 -5.54 9.32 -6.50
CA HIS A 153 -6.96 9.03 -6.35
C HIS A 153 -7.68 8.97 -7.70
N VAL A 154 -8.61 8.03 -7.86
CA VAL A 154 -9.34 7.78 -9.11
C VAL A 154 -10.00 9.03 -9.69
N GLU A 155 -10.55 9.92 -8.86
CA GLU A 155 -11.25 11.13 -9.32
C GLU A 155 -10.30 12.25 -9.79
N THR A 156 -9.06 12.24 -9.33
CA THR A 156 -8.08 13.31 -9.64
C THR A 156 -7.09 12.93 -10.72
N THR A 157 -7.09 11.66 -11.14
CA THR A 157 -6.21 11.16 -12.21
C THR A 157 -6.76 11.54 -13.58
N ASN A 158 -5.95 12.28 -14.35
CA ASN A 158 -6.26 12.72 -15.72
C ASN A 158 -5.05 12.53 -16.63
N GLN A 159 -5.21 12.76 -17.94
CA GLN A 159 -4.14 12.54 -18.93
C GLN A 159 -2.88 13.36 -18.63
N ALA A 160 -3.04 14.64 -18.32
CA ALA A 160 -1.90 15.52 -18.05
C ALA A 160 -1.07 15.05 -16.84
N PHE A 161 -1.73 14.51 -15.81
CA PHE A 161 -1.06 13.90 -14.65
C PHE A 161 -0.28 12.64 -15.05
N VAL A 162 -0.90 11.76 -15.84
CA VAL A 162 -0.24 10.51 -16.31
C VAL A 162 0.96 10.83 -17.18
N ASP A 163 0.81 11.76 -18.12
CA ASP A 163 1.89 12.20 -19.02
C ASP A 163 3.08 12.79 -18.23
N ASP A 164 2.81 13.65 -17.23
CA ASP A 164 3.86 14.24 -16.39
C ASP A 164 4.56 13.17 -15.53
N ALA A 165 3.82 12.24 -14.93
CA ALA A 165 4.39 11.16 -14.13
C ALA A 165 5.30 10.26 -15.00
N HIS A 166 4.83 9.85 -16.17
CA HIS A 166 5.62 9.05 -17.12
C HIS A 166 6.85 9.80 -17.65
N ALA A 167 6.73 11.11 -17.91
CA ALA A 167 7.89 11.92 -18.29
C ALA A 167 8.98 11.99 -17.20
N ARG A 168 8.60 11.79 -15.94
CA ARG A 168 9.51 11.67 -14.79
C ARG A 168 9.99 10.23 -14.54
N GLY A 169 9.53 9.26 -15.31
CA GLY A 169 9.87 7.83 -15.13
C GLY A 169 9.14 7.15 -13.99
N LEU A 170 7.97 7.66 -13.59
CA LEU A 170 7.16 7.11 -12.52
C LEU A 170 6.03 6.25 -13.07
N ASP A 171 5.80 5.08 -12.48
CA ASP A 171 4.54 4.35 -12.65
C ASP A 171 3.39 5.14 -12.01
N VAL A 172 2.23 5.18 -12.67
CA VAL A 172 1.00 5.72 -12.11
C VAL A 172 0.12 4.56 -11.64
N ARG A 173 -0.17 4.52 -10.32
CA ARG A 173 -1.04 3.51 -9.73
C ARG A 173 -2.23 4.19 -9.08
N VAL A 174 -3.45 3.74 -9.40
CA VAL A 174 -4.67 4.49 -9.06
C VAL A 174 -5.55 3.74 -8.08
N TYR A 175 -5.93 4.41 -7.00
CA TYR A 175 -6.80 3.92 -5.93
C TYR A 175 -8.08 4.74 -5.79
N THR A 176 -9.19 4.22 -5.30
CA THR A 176 -9.58 2.82 -5.34
C THR A 176 -10.61 2.69 -6.43
N VAL A 177 -10.40 1.78 -7.36
CA VAL A 177 -11.28 1.63 -8.52
C VAL A 177 -12.38 0.62 -8.19
N THR A 178 -13.63 1.11 -8.18
CA THR A 178 -14.82 0.32 -7.84
C THR A 178 -15.87 0.33 -8.94
N ARG A 179 -15.67 1.11 -10.03
CA ARG A 179 -16.61 1.23 -11.14
C ARG A 179 -15.95 0.85 -12.45
N GLU A 180 -16.67 0.11 -13.27
CA GLU A 180 -16.21 -0.31 -14.61
C GLU A 180 -15.82 0.89 -15.50
N ALA A 181 -16.62 1.95 -15.49
CA ALA A 181 -16.35 3.15 -16.29
C ALA A 181 -15.00 3.81 -15.91
N ASP A 182 -14.64 3.80 -14.62
CA ASP A 182 -13.34 4.32 -14.18
C ASP A 182 -12.21 3.39 -14.60
N LEU A 183 -12.37 2.08 -14.48
CA LEU A 183 -11.37 1.11 -14.92
C LEU A 183 -11.06 1.26 -16.41
N ILE A 184 -12.09 1.35 -17.25
CA ILE A 184 -11.95 1.55 -18.70
C ILE A 184 -11.30 2.93 -18.99
N ARG A 185 -11.69 3.97 -18.29
CA ARG A 185 -11.10 5.31 -18.42
C ARG A 185 -9.62 5.29 -18.11
N LEU A 186 -9.23 4.72 -16.96
CA LEU A 186 -7.85 4.65 -16.51
C LEU A 186 -6.98 3.80 -17.44
N TYR A 187 -7.50 2.68 -17.93
CA TYR A 187 -6.84 1.88 -18.96
C TYR A 187 -6.51 2.72 -20.21
N LYS A 188 -7.47 3.52 -20.69
CA LYS A 188 -7.26 4.41 -21.85
C LYS A 188 -6.29 5.56 -21.57
N LEU A 189 -6.17 6.01 -20.33
CA LEU A 189 -5.17 7.00 -19.90
C LEU A 189 -3.76 6.41 -19.85
N GLY A 190 -3.61 5.08 -19.88
CA GLY A 190 -2.33 4.41 -19.80
C GLY A 190 -1.76 4.32 -18.39
N VAL A 191 -2.60 4.23 -17.34
CA VAL A 191 -2.11 3.98 -15.97
C VAL A 191 -1.50 2.58 -15.87
N ASP A 192 -0.47 2.43 -15.03
CA ASP A 192 0.33 1.21 -14.94
C ASP A 192 -0.30 0.15 -14.02
N ALA A 193 -1.05 0.58 -13.01
CA ALA A 193 -1.78 -0.33 -12.12
C ALA A 193 -3.00 0.33 -11.47
N VAL A 194 -3.91 -0.50 -11.00
CA VAL A 194 -5.09 -0.06 -10.25
C VAL A 194 -5.24 -0.88 -8.97
N PHE A 195 -5.67 -0.24 -7.89
CA PHE A 195 -6.09 -0.90 -6.66
C PHE A 195 -7.59 -1.16 -6.73
N VAL A 196 -7.96 -2.44 -6.58
CA VAL A 196 -9.34 -2.92 -6.65
C VAL A 196 -9.64 -3.87 -5.50
N ASN A 197 -10.91 -3.93 -5.08
CA ASN A 197 -11.33 -4.90 -4.07
C ASN A 197 -11.59 -6.30 -4.66
N ASP A 198 -11.86 -6.38 -5.96
CA ASP A 198 -12.19 -7.63 -6.66
C ASP A 198 -11.33 -7.75 -7.92
N VAL A 199 -10.35 -8.65 -7.85
CA VAL A 199 -9.38 -8.89 -8.93
C VAL A 199 -10.06 -9.58 -10.12
N ALA A 200 -10.95 -10.53 -9.86
CA ALA A 200 -11.63 -11.28 -10.91
C ALA A 200 -12.55 -10.38 -11.76
N TRP A 201 -13.27 -9.46 -11.09
CA TRP A 201 -14.06 -8.43 -11.74
C TRP A 201 -13.20 -7.53 -12.66
N ALA A 202 -12.11 -6.99 -12.13
CA ALA A 202 -11.25 -6.10 -12.90
C ALA A 202 -10.60 -6.80 -14.10
N ARG A 203 -10.09 -8.02 -13.92
CA ARG A 203 -9.51 -8.82 -15.00
C ARG A 203 -10.54 -9.18 -16.08
N GLY A 204 -11.79 -9.50 -15.68
CA GLY A 204 -12.87 -9.78 -16.61
C GLY A 204 -13.16 -8.61 -17.56
N ILE A 205 -13.16 -7.39 -17.04
CA ILE A 205 -13.35 -6.17 -17.84
C ILE A 205 -12.15 -5.92 -18.74
N LEU A 206 -10.93 -5.93 -18.19
CA LEU A 206 -9.72 -5.61 -18.94
C LEU A 206 -9.43 -6.62 -20.06
N SER A 207 -9.82 -7.88 -19.90
CA SER A 207 -9.65 -8.90 -20.94
C SER A 207 -10.60 -8.73 -22.13
N ALA A 208 -11.61 -7.88 -22.00
CA ALA A 208 -12.58 -7.57 -23.05
C ALA A 208 -12.25 -6.28 -23.84
N LEU A 209 -11.19 -5.54 -23.43
CA LEU A 209 -10.71 -4.31 -24.09
C LEU A 209 -9.59 -4.59 -25.08
#